data_55af1911acc75e204114a8e8e3473109
#
_entry.id   55af1911acc75e204114a8e8e3473109
#
_cell.length_a   1.000
_cell.length_b   1.000
_cell.length_c   1.000
_cell.angle_alpha   90.00
_cell.angle_beta   90.00
_cell.angle_gamma   90.00
#
_symmetry.space_group_name_H-M   'P 1'
#
loop_
_entity.id
_entity.type
_entity.pdbx_description
1 polymer ?
#
loop_
_entity_poly.entity_id
_entity_poly.type
_entity_poly.pdbx_seq_one_letter_code
_entity_poly.pdbx_strand_id
1 'polypeptide(L)'
;MSNFKRKTNLENVNKTSKWDIVIIGGGATGLGIAVDAASRGFKTLLLEKYDFAKATSSRSTKLVHGGVRYLANGDIKLVYSALHERGLIFQNAPHLAKIQSFIIPCYTFFSKWKYLIGLKIYDWMAGAYRIGTSRFLSSSQVVSKLHAVKQDNLKGGIIYYDGQFDDSRFAINLAQTANSLDATILNYCDVNAIHKDTNGQVCGVSFTDLESNQNFEVKAKTVINATGIFVDDILKLESPVHKNLVRPSQGTHIVIDKKFLGEEDALMIPETNDGRVLFGVPWHDHILLGTTDTPLDIHTIEPRPLEEEVDFILETAKNYLNPAPTRADILSVFAGLRPLAAPDESNPASTKEISRDHKLISSKSGLITITGGKWTTYRKMAEDTVNKAIQIGKLNTAPCITKTLKIHGYLQEKQQGHWQIYGSDAKLIQELAQKDPNLSQKIHPKFDYIAAEVVWAVRNEMARCLEDVLARRIRMLFLDAKAAMEAAPLVVQIMSKELEQSKTWEEEQLAQFLILCKNYTYDS
;
A
#
# COMPACT_ATOMS: atom_id res chain seq x y z
N MET A 1 -10.57 -7.58 23.60
CA MET A 1 -10.00 -6.27 23.22
C MET A 1 -8.63 -6.51 22.63
N SER A 2 -8.31 -5.93 21.51
CA SER A 2 -7.01 -6.08 20.83
C SER A 2 -5.87 -5.61 21.75
N ASN A 3 -4.83 -6.44 21.91
CA ASN A 3 -3.59 -6.04 22.62
C ASN A 3 -2.65 -5.20 21.73
N PHE A 4 -3.12 -4.70 20.60
CA PHE A 4 -2.33 -3.90 19.66
C PHE A 4 -2.11 -2.49 20.19
N LYS A 5 -1.41 -2.41 21.31
CA LYS A 5 -1.04 -1.16 22.00
C LYS A 5 0.46 -0.97 21.97
N ARG A 6 0.91 0.22 21.57
CA ARG A 6 2.33 0.57 21.46
C ARG A 6 3.09 0.34 22.78
N LYS A 7 2.52 0.77 23.91
CA LYS A 7 3.08 0.59 25.25
C LYS A 7 3.36 -0.89 25.56
N THR A 8 2.40 -1.78 25.31
CA THR A 8 2.54 -3.22 25.53
C THR A 8 3.65 -3.81 24.64
N ASN A 9 3.73 -3.38 23.38
CA ASN A 9 4.77 -3.83 22.46
C ASN A 9 6.17 -3.34 22.91
N LEU A 10 6.32 -2.11 23.41
CA LEU A 10 7.59 -1.61 23.98
C LEU A 10 7.99 -2.41 25.25
N GLU A 11 7.03 -2.73 26.13
CA GLU A 11 7.30 -3.58 27.28
C GLU A 11 7.80 -4.98 26.88
N ASN A 12 7.27 -5.53 25.77
CA ASN A 12 7.73 -6.83 25.26
C ASN A 12 9.17 -6.77 24.74
N VAL A 13 9.62 -5.62 24.19
CA VAL A 13 11.03 -5.45 23.81
C VAL A 13 11.93 -5.61 25.03
N ASN A 14 11.59 -4.99 26.16
CA ASN A 14 12.39 -5.07 27.40
C ASN A 14 12.38 -6.46 28.03
N LYS A 15 11.30 -7.22 27.87
CA LYS A 15 11.13 -8.57 28.43
C LYS A 15 11.80 -9.66 27.60
N THR A 16 12.07 -9.40 26.31
CA THR A 16 12.59 -10.42 25.39
C THR A 16 14.11 -10.35 25.27
N SER A 17 14.80 -11.31 25.80
CA SER A 17 16.27 -11.35 25.81
C SER A 17 16.89 -11.59 24.43
N LYS A 18 16.20 -12.33 23.56
CA LYS A 18 16.64 -12.61 22.19
C LYS A 18 15.48 -12.94 21.28
N TRP A 19 15.44 -12.32 20.12
CA TRP A 19 14.47 -12.54 19.05
C TRP A 19 14.94 -13.64 18.10
N ASP A 20 14.01 -14.36 17.50
CA ASP A 20 14.31 -15.24 16.39
C ASP A 20 14.52 -14.41 15.10
N ILE A 21 13.61 -13.47 14.86
CA ILE A 21 13.61 -12.63 13.65
C ILE A 21 13.34 -11.17 14.04
N VAL A 22 14.23 -10.25 13.62
CA VAL A 22 13.98 -8.81 13.66
C VAL A 22 13.79 -8.32 12.23
N ILE A 23 12.70 -7.58 11.99
CA ILE A 23 12.31 -7.04 10.69
C ILE A 23 12.40 -5.52 10.74
N ILE A 24 13.12 -4.92 9.81
CA ILE A 24 13.24 -3.47 9.65
C ILE A 24 12.36 -3.04 8.50
N GLY A 25 11.36 -2.20 8.77
CA GLY A 25 10.40 -1.66 7.80
C GLY A 25 8.99 -2.23 7.94
N GLY A 26 8.02 -1.33 8.12
CA GLY A 26 6.58 -1.62 8.31
C GLY A 26 5.73 -1.36 7.06
N GLY A 27 6.30 -1.54 5.86
CA GLY A 27 5.55 -1.58 4.61
C GLY A 27 4.90 -2.95 4.38
N ALA A 28 4.23 -3.11 3.22
CA ALA A 28 3.54 -4.35 2.84
C ALA A 28 4.39 -5.62 3.00
N THR A 29 5.66 -5.54 2.58
CA THR A 29 6.60 -6.67 2.62
C THR A 29 6.97 -7.01 4.06
N GLY A 30 7.40 -6.02 4.86
CA GLY A 30 7.81 -6.27 6.24
C GLY A 30 6.65 -6.76 7.12
N LEU A 31 5.46 -6.18 6.97
CA LEU A 31 4.26 -6.64 7.67
C LEU A 31 3.84 -8.05 7.24
N GLY A 32 3.94 -8.36 5.95
CA GLY A 32 3.74 -9.73 5.46
C GLY A 32 4.72 -10.73 6.05
N ILE A 33 6.01 -10.36 6.16
CA ILE A 33 7.06 -11.18 6.80
C ILE A 33 6.74 -11.38 8.29
N ALA A 34 6.28 -10.32 8.99
CA ALA A 34 5.91 -10.42 10.40
C ALA A 34 4.75 -11.40 10.61
N VAL A 35 3.71 -11.34 9.74
CA VAL A 35 2.58 -12.30 9.78
C VAL A 35 3.07 -13.72 9.53
N ASP A 36 3.89 -13.94 8.50
CA ASP A 36 4.36 -15.30 8.18
C ASP A 36 5.28 -15.85 9.27
N ALA A 37 6.22 -15.07 9.76
CA ALA A 37 7.14 -15.48 10.83
C ALA A 37 6.41 -15.81 12.14
N ALA A 38 5.51 -14.91 12.58
CA ALA A 38 4.72 -15.13 13.81
C ALA A 38 3.76 -16.32 13.66
N SER A 39 3.13 -16.51 12.50
CA SER A 39 2.25 -17.65 12.24
C SER A 39 2.97 -19.01 12.28
N ARG A 40 4.28 -19.01 12.14
CA ARG A 40 5.15 -20.19 12.30
C ARG A 40 5.72 -20.33 13.72
N GLY A 41 5.33 -19.46 14.67
CA GLY A 41 5.73 -19.51 16.08
C GLY A 41 7.11 -18.89 16.37
N PHE A 42 7.69 -18.10 15.45
CA PHE A 42 8.96 -17.42 15.72
C PHE A 42 8.74 -16.15 16.55
N LYS A 43 9.62 -15.92 17.54
CA LYS A 43 9.68 -14.66 18.29
C LYS A 43 10.08 -13.54 17.34
N THR A 44 9.10 -12.75 16.92
CA THR A 44 9.23 -11.76 15.85
C THR A 44 9.10 -10.34 16.39
N LEU A 45 10.06 -9.47 16.03
CA LEU A 45 10.03 -8.03 16.26
C LEU A 45 10.03 -7.30 14.91
N LEU A 46 9.10 -6.38 14.71
CA LEU A 46 9.10 -5.46 13.58
C LEU A 46 9.28 -4.02 14.07
N LEU A 47 10.21 -3.29 13.45
CA LEU A 47 10.53 -1.89 13.73
C LEU A 47 10.29 -1.04 12.47
N GLU A 48 9.38 -0.06 12.59
CA GLU A 48 9.08 0.92 11.53
C GLU A 48 9.45 2.32 12.01
N LYS A 49 10.22 3.04 11.20
CA LYS A 49 10.70 4.39 11.53
C LYS A 49 9.58 5.42 11.64
N TYR A 50 8.56 5.28 10.81
CA TYR A 50 7.39 6.17 10.74
C TYR A 50 6.13 5.42 11.16
N ASP A 51 4.98 5.81 10.61
CA ASP A 51 3.78 4.99 10.70
C ASP A 51 3.79 3.86 9.66
N PHE A 52 3.05 2.78 9.93
CA PHE A 52 2.91 1.65 9.02
C PHE A 52 2.43 2.11 7.64
N ALA A 53 3.07 1.58 6.60
CA ALA A 53 2.78 1.87 5.20
C ALA A 53 2.98 3.34 4.76
N LYS A 54 3.66 4.19 5.53
CA LYS A 54 3.82 5.61 5.19
C LYS A 54 4.42 5.88 3.81
N ALA A 55 5.38 5.06 3.36
CA ALA A 55 6.03 5.20 2.05
C ALA A 55 5.18 4.59 0.91
N THR A 56 5.80 3.79 0.05
CA THR A 56 5.24 3.18 -1.16
C THR A 56 3.91 2.44 -0.94
N SER A 57 3.78 1.80 0.23
CA SER A 57 2.68 0.85 0.49
C SER A 57 1.30 1.50 0.62
N SER A 58 1.18 2.80 0.91
CA SER A 58 -0.10 3.53 0.91
C SER A 58 -0.33 4.40 -0.34
N ARG A 59 0.59 4.36 -1.30
CA ARG A 59 0.63 5.23 -2.48
C ARG A 59 0.52 4.45 -3.79
N SER A 60 -0.10 3.26 -3.74
CA SER A 60 -0.36 2.42 -4.91
C SER A 60 -1.56 2.92 -5.72
N THR A 61 -1.79 2.34 -6.91
CA THR A 61 -3.03 2.51 -7.70
C THR A 61 -4.25 1.81 -7.05
N LYS A 62 -4.12 1.24 -5.87
CA LYS A 62 -5.16 0.48 -5.13
C LYS A 62 -5.65 -0.77 -5.86
N LEU A 63 -4.78 -1.40 -6.64
CA LEU A 63 -5.08 -2.61 -7.39
C LEU A 63 -4.27 -3.81 -6.91
N VAL A 64 -4.95 -4.94 -6.71
CA VAL A 64 -4.36 -6.26 -6.55
C VAL A 64 -4.67 -7.05 -7.81
N HIS A 65 -3.73 -7.07 -8.74
CA HIS A 65 -3.95 -7.50 -10.10
C HIS A 65 -2.86 -8.41 -10.63
N GLY A 66 -3.21 -9.27 -11.61
CA GLY A 66 -2.25 -10.15 -12.27
C GLY A 66 -1.28 -9.39 -13.18
N GLY A 67 -1.67 -8.18 -13.61
CA GLY A 67 -0.82 -7.35 -14.47
C GLY A 67 -0.88 -7.76 -15.94
N VAL A 68 -2.02 -7.56 -16.58
CA VAL A 68 -2.28 -7.85 -18.00
C VAL A 68 -1.17 -7.33 -18.93
N ARG A 69 -0.55 -6.18 -18.62
CA ARG A 69 0.56 -5.63 -19.41
C ARG A 69 1.77 -6.58 -19.47
N TYR A 70 2.07 -7.30 -18.38
CA TYR A 70 3.21 -8.24 -18.36
C TYR A 70 2.98 -9.47 -19.21
N LEU A 71 1.71 -9.84 -19.42
CA LEU A 71 1.37 -10.90 -20.38
C LEU A 71 1.77 -10.50 -21.81
N ALA A 72 1.56 -9.24 -22.18
CA ALA A 72 1.99 -8.70 -23.48
C ALA A 72 3.52 -8.70 -23.64
N ASN A 73 4.28 -8.63 -22.55
CA ASN A 73 5.74 -8.70 -22.51
C ASN A 73 6.28 -10.15 -22.36
N GLY A 74 5.40 -11.17 -22.30
CA GLY A 74 5.81 -12.58 -22.18
C GLY A 74 6.11 -13.06 -20.76
N ASP A 75 5.88 -12.25 -19.72
CA ASP A 75 6.14 -12.59 -18.30
C ASP A 75 5.04 -13.50 -17.71
N ILE A 76 4.84 -14.67 -18.33
CA ILE A 76 3.76 -15.62 -17.99
C ILE A 76 3.85 -16.05 -16.52
N LYS A 77 5.04 -16.35 -16.00
CA LYS A 77 5.24 -16.81 -14.63
C LYS A 77 4.83 -15.76 -13.61
N LEU A 78 5.19 -14.49 -13.84
CA LEU A 78 4.84 -13.37 -12.98
C LEU A 78 3.32 -13.15 -12.95
N VAL A 79 2.67 -13.19 -14.12
CA VAL A 79 1.21 -13.06 -14.25
C VAL A 79 0.49 -14.20 -13.53
N TYR A 80 0.90 -15.44 -13.73
CA TYR A 80 0.33 -16.61 -13.09
C TYR A 80 0.43 -16.51 -11.55
N SER A 81 1.61 -16.21 -11.02
CA SER A 81 1.83 -16.02 -9.59
C SER A 81 0.97 -14.90 -9.02
N ALA A 82 0.90 -13.76 -9.71
CA ALA A 82 0.09 -12.63 -9.25
C ALA A 82 -1.43 -12.92 -9.25
N LEU A 83 -1.93 -13.68 -10.24
CA LEU A 83 -3.34 -14.10 -10.28
C LEU A 83 -3.70 -15.03 -9.12
N HIS A 84 -2.81 -15.95 -8.77
CA HIS A 84 -2.97 -16.84 -7.62
C HIS A 84 -2.94 -16.07 -6.30
N GLU A 85 -1.96 -15.20 -6.09
CA GLU A 85 -1.87 -14.38 -4.87
C GLU A 85 -3.06 -13.42 -4.74
N ARG A 86 -3.56 -12.84 -5.85
CA ARG A 86 -4.81 -12.09 -5.86
C ARG A 86 -5.99 -12.92 -5.32
N GLY A 87 -6.10 -14.17 -5.77
CA GLY A 87 -7.13 -15.11 -5.29
C GLY A 87 -7.05 -15.35 -3.80
N LEU A 88 -5.84 -15.51 -3.25
CA LEU A 88 -5.61 -15.67 -1.82
C LEU A 88 -5.97 -14.41 -1.02
N ILE A 89 -5.73 -13.21 -1.57
CA ILE A 89 -6.17 -11.94 -0.96
C ILE A 89 -7.69 -11.92 -0.82
N PHE A 90 -8.45 -12.26 -1.86
CA PHE A 90 -9.90 -12.34 -1.79
C PHE A 90 -10.41 -13.36 -0.77
N GLN A 91 -9.71 -14.48 -0.61
CA GLN A 91 -10.07 -15.51 0.35
C GLN A 91 -9.76 -15.13 1.80
N ASN A 92 -8.65 -14.42 2.03
CA ASN A 92 -8.13 -14.15 3.37
C ASN A 92 -8.53 -12.77 3.91
N ALA A 93 -8.88 -11.82 3.03
CA ALA A 93 -9.26 -10.45 3.40
C ALA A 93 -10.41 -9.91 2.51
N PRO A 94 -11.58 -10.59 2.44
CA PRO A 94 -12.69 -10.18 1.56
C PRO A 94 -13.30 -8.82 1.93
N HIS A 95 -13.10 -8.35 3.15
CA HIS A 95 -13.53 -7.02 3.60
C HIS A 95 -12.67 -5.89 3.03
N LEU A 96 -11.43 -6.17 2.64
CA LEU A 96 -10.46 -5.20 2.12
C LEU A 96 -10.33 -5.20 0.59
N ALA A 97 -10.77 -6.27 -0.06
CA ALA A 97 -10.63 -6.43 -1.50
C ALA A 97 -11.99 -6.67 -2.17
N LYS A 98 -12.19 -6.02 -3.30
CA LYS A 98 -13.38 -6.19 -4.14
C LYS A 98 -13.02 -6.48 -5.60
N ILE A 99 -13.93 -7.17 -6.29
CA ILE A 99 -13.83 -7.34 -7.74
C ILE A 99 -14.14 -6.00 -8.39
N GLN A 100 -13.22 -5.53 -9.24
CA GLN A 100 -13.37 -4.32 -10.03
C GLN A 100 -13.44 -4.68 -11.50
N SER A 101 -14.48 -4.18 -12.17
CA SER A 101 -14.59 -4.24 -13.63
C SER A 101 -13.78 -3.12 -14.27
N PHE A 102 -13.09 -3.46 -15.35
CA PHE A 102 -12.31 -2.54 -16.15
C PHE A 102 -12.79 -2.55 -17.58
N ILE A 103 -12.97 -1.39 -18.17
CA ILE A 103 -13.38 -1.23 -19.57
C ILE A 103 -12.21 -0.62 -20.36
N ILE A 104 -11.86 -1.28 -21.45
CA ILE A 104 -10.91 -0.79 -22.45
C ILE A 104 -11.72 -0.28 -23.63
N PRO A 105 -11.86 1.05 -23.85
CA PRO A 105 -12.52 1.57 -25.05
C PRO A 105 -11.73 1.23 -26.30
N CYS A 106 -12.41 0.79 -27.34
CA CYS A 106 -11.80 0.41 -28.62
C CYS A 106 -12.27 1.34 -29.73
N TYR A 107 -11.32 2.06 -30.34
CA TYR A 107 -11.58 2.99 -31.44
C TYR A 107 -11.23 2.39 -32.81
N THR A 108 -10.59 1.20 -32.85
CA THR A 108 -10.31 0.44 -34.08
C THR A 108 -10.79 -0.99 -33.97
N PHE A 109 -11.11 -1.63 -35.12
CA PHE A 109 -11.49 -3.05 -35.12
C PHE A 109 -10.34 -3.97 -34.70
N PHE A 110 -9.10 -3.61 -35.03
CA PHE A 110 -7.93 -4.42 -34.71
C PHE A 110 -7.66 -4.44 -33.19
N SER A 111 -7.75 -3.29 -32.52
CA SER A 111 -7.56 -3.20 -31.06
C SER A 111 -8.55 -4.10 -30.30
N LYS A 112 -9.79 -4.20 -30.77
CA LYS A 112 -10.83 -5.04 -30.19
C LYS A 112 -10.40 -6.51 -30.08
N TRP A 113 -9.90 -7.09 -31.16
CA TRP A 113 -9.49 -8.51 -31.17
C TRP A 113 -8.18 -8.72 -30.42
N LYS A 114 -7.20 -7.83 -30.57
CA LYS A 114 -5.93 -7.85 -29.83
C LYS A 114 -6.17 -7.96 -28.32
N TYR A 115 -6.98 -7.06 -27.75
CA TYR A 115 -7.23 -7.04 -26.31
C TYR A 115 -8.12 -8.19 -25.85
N LEU A 116 -9.15 -8.57 -26.61
CA LEU A 116 -10.03 -9.68 -26.25
C LEU A 116 -9.26 -11.01 -26.14
N ILE A 117 -8.41 -11.33 -27.12
CA ILE A 117 -7.59 -12.56 -27.10
C ILE A 117 -6.65 -12.56 -25.89
N GLY A 118 -5.91 -11.46 -25.67
CA GLY A 118 -5.00 -11.37 -24.53
C GLY A 118 -5.71 -11.52 -23.17
N LEU A 119 -6.90 -10.92 -23.03
CA LEU A 119 -7.68 -11.02 -21.81
C LEU A 119 -8.34 -12.39 -21.62
N LYS A 120 -8.68 -13.10 -22.69
CA LYS A 120 -9.13 -14.51 -22.60
C LYS A 120 -8.03 -15.44 -22.08
N ILE A 121 -6.80 -15.23 -22.54
CA ILE A 121 -5.63 -15.97 -22.01
C ILE A 121 -5.44 -15.65 -20.52
N TYR A 122 -5.55 -14.37 -20.14
CA TYR A 122 -5.48 -13.92 -18.76
C TYR A 122 -6.54 -14.57 -17.86
N ASP A 123 -7.80 -14.64 -18.34
CA ASP A 123 -8.90 -15.30 -17.62
C ASP A 123 -8.61 -16.81 -17.44
N TRP A 124 -8.07 -17.46 -18.48
CA TRP A 124 -7.70 -18.88 -18.43
C TRP A 124 -6.56 -19.13 -17.43
N MET A 125 -5.54 -18.28 -17.41
CA MET A 125 -4.41 -18.39 -16.48
C MET A 125 -4.82 -18.26 -15.01
N ALA A 126 -5.92 -17.55 -14.71
CA ALA A 126 -6.45 -17.43 -13.35
C ALA A 126 -7.02 -18.74 -12.80
N GLY A 127 -7.38 -19.70 -13.64
CA GLY A 127 -7.87 -21.02 -13.23
C GLY A 127 -9.01 -20.95 -12.24
N ALA A 128 -8.85 -21.62 -11.08
CA ALA A 128 -9.83 -21.60 -9.98
C ALA A 128 -10.01 -20.22 -9.31
N TYR A 129 -9.04 -19.30 -9.47
CA TYR A 129 -9.08 -17.94 -8.93
C TYR A 129 -9.63 -16.91 -9.93
N ARG A 130 -10.33 -17.37 -10.97
CA ARG A 130 -11.00 -16.49 -11.93
C ARG A 130 -12.17 -15.77 -11.25
N ILE A 131 -12.16 -14.43 -11.35
CA ILE A 131 -13.13 -13.53 -10.69
C ILE A 131 -14.13 -12.91 -11.67
N GLY A 132 -14.03 -13.22 -12.97
CA GLY A 132 -14.94 -12.75 -14.01
C GLY A 132 -14.53 -13.29 -15.37
N THR A 133 -15.29 -12.93 -16.40
CA THR A 133 -15.02 -13.35 -17.78
C THR A 133 -14.98 -12.15 -18.71
N SER A 134 -13.86 -11.99 -19.40
CA SER A 134 -13.67 -10.91 -20.37
C SER A 134 -14.61 -11.08 -21.56
N ARG A 135 -15.24 -9.99 -21.98
CA ARG A 135 -16.18 -9.98 -23.11
C ARG A 135 -16.20 -8.64 -23.82
N PHE A 136 -16.70 -8.65 -25.04
CA PHE A 136 -16.93 -7.46 -25.83
C PHE A 136 -18.17 -6.70 -25.33
N LEU A 137 -18.10 -5.37 -25.38
CA LEU A 137 -19.18 -4.42 -25.15
C LEU A 137 -19.44 -3.61 -26.43
N SER A 138 -20.71 -3.41 -26.80
CA SER A 138 -21.07 -2.44 -27.83
C SER A 138 -20.75 -1.00 -27.41
N SER A 139 -20.70 -0.07 -28.37
CA SER A 139 -20.46 1.35 -28.06
C SER A 139 -21.50 1.89 -27.06
N SER A 140 -22.77 1.54 -27.22
CA SER A 140 -23.82 1.96 -26.28
C SER A 140 -23.62 1.39 -24.86
N GLN A 141 -23.16 0.16 -24.74
CA GLN A 141 -22.83 -0.44 -23.44
C GLN A 141 -21.61 0.20 -22.79
N VAL A 142 -20.60 0.60 -23.58
CA VAL A 142 -19.45 1.33 -23.05
C VAL A 142 -19.88 2.70 -22.51
N VAL A 143 -20.67 3.44 -23.28
CA VAL A 143 -21.17 4.76 -22.89
C VAL A 143 -22.07 4.70 -21.67
N SER A 144 -22.94 3.67 -21.54
CA SER A 144 -23.78 3.51 -20.37
C SER A 144 -23.02 3.21 -19.08
N LYS A 145 -21.81 2.65 -19.20
CA LYS A 145 -20.93 2.29 -18.06
C LYS A 145 -19.89 3.34 -17.73
N LEU A 146 -19.37 4.01 -18.75
CA LEU A 146 -18.38 5.10 -18.64
C LEU A 146 -18.98 6.34 -19.29
N HIS A 147 -19.76 7.11 -18.51
CA HIS A 147 -20.61 8.19 -19.03
C HIS A 147 -19.84 9.28 -19.78
N ALA A 148 -18.62 9.56 -19.35
CA ALA A 148 -17.77 10.60 -19.95
C ALA A 148 -16.80 10.08 -21.01
N VAL A 149 -16.88 8.79 -21.42
CA VAL A 149 -15.99 8.29 -22.47
C VAL A 149 -16.27 9.00 -23.81
N LYS A 150 -15.22 9.40 -24.53
CA LYS A 150 -15.38 9.98 -25.88
C LYS A 150 -16.03 8.99 -26.82
N GLN A 151 -17.09 9.45 -27.52
CA GLN A 151 -17.90 8.63 -28.40
C GLN A 151 -17.43 8.67 -29.86
N ASP A 152 -16.66 9.67 -30.24
CA ASP A 152 -16.17 9.85 -31.62
C ASP A 152 -15.34 8.63 -32.04
N ASN A 153 -15.81 7.94 -33.11
CA ASN A 153 -15.20 6.72 -33.62
C ASN A 153 -15.16 5.53 -32.62
N LEU A 154 -15.91 5.56 -31.52
CA LEU A 154 -15.96 4.45 -30.56
C LEU A 154 -16.61 3.22 -31.21
N LYS A 155 -15.85 2.12 -31.36
CA LYS A 155 -16.29 0.84 -31.95
C LYS A 155 -16.80 -0.16 -30.89
N GLY A 156 -16.82 0.24 -29.63
CA GLY A 156 -17.16 -0.57 -28.48
C GLY A 156 -16.02 -0.67 -27.48
N GLY A 157 -15.99 -1.71 -26.67
CA GLY A 157 -14.92 -1.92 -25.68
C GLY A 157 -14.82 -3.36 -25.24
N ILE A 158 -13.81 -3.63 -24.43
CA ILE A 158 -13.66 -4.92 -23.75
C ILE A 158 -13.80 -4.68 -22.25
N ILE A 159 -14.68 -5.42 -21.60
CA ILE A 159 -14.74 -5.49 -20.14
C ILE A 159 -13.94 -6.69 -19.65
N TYR A 160 -13.14 -6.49 -18.62
CA TYR A 160 -12.45 -7.55 -17.88
C TYR A 160 -12.50 -7.24 -16.38
N TYR A 161 -12.00 -8.17 -15.55
CA TYR A 161 -12.12 -8.07 -14.10
C TYR A 161 -10.77 -8.27 -13.43
N ASP A 162 -10.48 -7.41 -12.45
CA ASP A 162 -9.31 -7.56 -11.59
C ASP A 162 -9.66 -7.16 -10.16
N GLY A 163 -8.69 -7.13 -9.25
CA GLY A 163 -8.92 -6.79 -7.85
C GLY A 163 -8.64 -5.33 -7.55
N GLN A 164 -9.52 -4.70 -6.78
CA GLN A 164 -9.27 -3.43 -6.09
C GLN A 164 -9.19 -3.69 -4.58
N PHE A 165 -8.35 -2.93 -3.86
CA PHE A 165 -8.22 -3.03 -2.41
C PHE A 165 -7.89 -1.68 -1.77
N ASP A 166 -8.02 -1.55 -0.44
CA ASP A 166 -7.42 -0.45 0.30
C ASP A 166 -6.05 -0.86 0.83
N ASP A 167 -4.99 -0.30 0.24
CA ASP A 167 -3.61 -0.67 0.51
C ASP A 167 -3.16 -0.34 1.94
N SER A 168 -3.56 0.81 2.46
CA SER A 168 -3.20 1.25 3.79
C SER A 168 -3.96 0.45 4.87
N ARG A 169 -5.27 0.27 4.71
CA ARG A 169 -6.07 -0.56 5.62
C ARG A 169 -5.56 -2.00 5.64
N PHE A 170 -5.18 -2.53 4.47
CA PHE A 170 -4.59 -3.86 4.41
C PHE A 170 -3.31 -3.96 5.22
N ALA A 171 -2.42 -2.95 5.13
CA ALA A 171 -1.19 -2.90 5.93
C ALA A 171 -1.47 -2.84 7.43
N ILE A 172 -2.43 -2.03 7.87
CA ILE A 172 -2.85 -1.96 9.28
C ILE A 172 -3.39 -3.30 9.78
N ASN A 173 -4.25 -3.96 8.98
CA ASN A 173 -4.77 -5.26 9.34
C ASN A 173 -3.68 -6.37 9.34
N LEU A 174 -2.64 -6.25 8.52
CA LEU A 174 -1.46 -7.13 8.62
C LEU A 174 -0.71 -6.91 9.94
N ALA A 175 -0.51 -5.65 10.36
CA ALA A 175 0.13 -5.34 11.65
C ALA A 175 -0.67 -5.90 12.83
N GLN A 176 -1.99 -5.73 12.82
CA GLN A 176 -2.90 -6.30 13.82
C GLN A 176 -2.89 -7.84 13.80
N THR A 177 -2.86 -8.44 12.61
CA THR A 177 -2.75 -9.91 12.46
C THR A 177 -1.45 -10.43 13.05
N ALA A 178 -0.31 -9.81 12.70
CA ALA A 178 0.99 -10.22 13.25
C ALA A 178 1.03 -10.10 14.77
N ASN A 179 0.49 -9.01 15.33
CA ASN A 179 0.41 -8.83 16.78
C ASN A 179 -0.52 -9.84 17.45
N SER A 180 -1.63 -10.23 16.82
CA SER A 180 -2.52 -11.27 17.34
C SER A 180 -1.90 -12.69 17.32
N LEU A 181 -0.80 -12.85 16.59
CA LEU A 181 0.05 -14.04 16.53
C LEU A 181 1.33 -13.87 17.37
N ASP A 182 1.29 -13.01 18.39
CA ASP A 182 2.37 -12.73 19.34
C ASP A 182 3.63 -12.06 18.75
N ALA A 183 3.56 -11.50 17.54
CA ALA A 183 4.63 -10.60 17.09
C ALA A 183 4.59 -9.28 17.85
N THR A 184 5.76 -8.74 18.17
CA THR A 184 5.93 -7.38 18.67
C THR A 184 6.09 -6.46 17.49
N ILE A 185 5.16 -5.51 17.33
CA ILE A 185 5.08 -4.61 16.18
C ILE A 185 5.15 -3.16 16.69
N LEU A 186 6.12 -2.38 16.22
CA LEU A 186 6.34 -1.00 16.65
C LEU A 186 6.50 -0.06 15.46
N ASN A 187 5.77 1.04 15.49
CA ASN A 187 5.98 2.22 14.67
C ASN A 187 6.78 3.28 15.44
N TYR A 188 7.29 4.30 14.75
CA TYR A 188 8.13 5.37 15.30
C TYR A 188 9.38 4.85 16.01
N CYS A 189 10.02 3.82 15.44
CA CYS A 189 11.25 3.22 15.93
C CYS A 189 12.33 3.25 14.83
N ASP A 190 13.32 4.10 14.96
CA ASP A 190 14.40 4.31 13.98
C ASP A 190 15.58 3.39 14.26
N VAL A 191 15.81 2.41 13.41
CA VAL A 191 16.99 1.54 13.48
C VAL A 191 18.23 2.31 13.03
N ASN A 192 19.19 2.47 13.92
CA ASN A 192 20.38 3.29 13.72
C ASN A 192 21.71 2.51 13.73
N ALA A 193 21.69 1.21 14.12
CA ALA A 193 22.86 0.35 14.03
C ALA A 193 22.49 -1.12 13.79
N ILE A 194 23.37 -1.81 13.06
CA ILE A 194 23.35 -3.27 12.87
C ILE A 194 24.54 -3.87 13.64
N HIS A 195 24.27 -4.78 14.58
CA HIS A 195 25.31 -5.40 15.39
C HIS A 195 25.82 -6.68 14.78
N LYS A 196 27.13 -6.91 14.89
CA LYS A 196 27.81 -8.14 14.45
C LYS A 196 28.51 -8.81 15.64
N ASP A 197 28.50 -10.12 15.66
CA ASP A 197 29.24 -10.92 16.64
C ASP A 197 30.74 -10.98 16.32
N THR A 198 31.51 -11.68 17.13
CA THR A 198 32.96 -11.86 16.96
C THR A 198 33.34 -12.56 15.66
N ASN A 199 32.43 -13.26 15.02
CA ASN A 199 32.60 -13.91 13.71
C ASN A 199 32.17 -13.02 12.55
N GLY A 200 31.76 -11.76 12.81
CA GLY A 200 31.28 -10.82 11.84
C GLY A 200 29.86 -11.11 11.35
N GLN A 201 29.09 -11.97 12.05
CA GLN A 201 27.70 -12.29 11.69
C GLN A 201 26.73 -11.34 12.38
N VAL A 202 25.70 -10.91 11.67
CA VAL A 202 24.64 -10.05 12.22
C VAL A 202 23.94 -10.76 13.38
N CYS A 203 23.89 -10.10 14.55
CA CYS A 203 23.37 -10.67 15.78
C CYS A 203 22.35 -9.79 16.51
N GLY A 204 21.97 -8.62 15.94
CA GLY A 204 21.02 -7.70 16.53
C GLY A 204 21.02 -6.32 15.88
N VAL A 205 20.22 -5.42 16.46
CA VAL A 205 20.11 -4.02 16.03
C VAL A 205 20.00 -3.09 17.24
N SER A 206 20.42 -1.82 17.06
CA SER A 206 19.99 -0.71 17.94
C SER A 206 18.94 0.12 17.23
N PHE A 207 18.00 0.65 18.01
CA PHE A 207 16.99 1.58 17.52
C PHE A 207 16.65 2.64 18.58
N THR A 208 16.17 3.80 18.11
CA THR A 208 15.64 4.87 18.94
C THR A 208 14.12 4.89 18.85
N ASP A 209 13.42 4.85 19.97
CA ASP A 209 12.00 5.20 20.04
C ASP A 209 11.85 6.73 19.87
N LEU A 210 11.27 7.13 18.74
CA LEU A 210 11.15 8.55 18.37
C LEU A 210 10.13 9.34 19.21
N GLU A 211 9.28 8.67 19.98
CA GLU A 211 8.35 9.35 20.88
C GLU A 211 8.99 9.69 22.24
N SER A 212 9.77 8.76 22.79
CA SER A 212 10.45 8.94 24.09
C SER A 212 11.91 9.35 23.99
N ASN A 213 12.51 9.31 22.79
CA ASN A 213 13.95 9.45 22.53
C ASN A 213 14.81 8.39 23.27
N GLN A 214 14.21 7.29 23.71
CA GLN A 214 14.90 6.20 24.38
C GLN A 214 15.60 5.29 23.37
N ASN A 215 16.83 4.92 23.65
CA ASN A 215 17.59 3.96 22.84
C ASN A 215 17.43 2.54 23.39
N PHE A 216 17.30 1.59 22.45
CA PHE A 216 17.18 0.16 22.72
C PHE A 216 18.23 -0.61 21.93
N GLU A 217 18.71 -1.70 22.52
CA GLU A 217 19.53 -2.69 21.84
C GLU A 217 18.85 -4.04 21.96
N VAL A 218 18.67 -4.74 20.82
CA VAL A 218 18.01 -6.05 20.77
C VAL A 218 18.88 -7.08 20.06
N LYS A 219 18.94 -8.28 20.63
CA LYS A 219 19.65 -9.43 20.05
C LYS A 219 18.69 -10.23 19.18
N ALA A 220 19.20 -10.73 18.05
CA ALA A 220 18.43 -11.53 17.11
C ALA A 220 19.25 -12.70 16.55
N LYS A 221 18.56 -13.78 16.14
CA LYS A 221 19.19 -14.84 15.34
C LYS A 221 19.31 -14.44 13.87
N THR A 222 18.33 -13.63 13.39
CA THR A 222 18.27 -13.15 12.00
C THR A 222 17.70 -11.74 11.95
N VAL A 223 18.28 -10.89 11.10
CA VAL A 223 17.79 -9.54 10.83
C VAL A 223 17.40 -9.45 9.36
N ILE A 224 16.24 -8.88 9.08
CA ILE A 224 15.67 -8.72 7.74
C ILE A 224 15.49 -7.23 7.45
N ASN A 225 16.10 -6.75 6.39
CA ASN A 225 15.90 -5.43 5.81
C ASN A 225 14.76 -5.51 4.77
N ALA A 226 13.59 -4.96 5.11
CA ALA A 226 12.39 -4.88 4.27
C ALA A 226 11.94 -3.43 4.08
N THR A 227 12.89 -2.48 4.03
CA THR A 227 12.64 -1.04 4.03
C THR A 227 12.32 -0.46 2.63
N GLY A 228 12.13 -1.31 1.62
CA GLY A 228 11.67 -0.92 0.28
C GLY A 228 12.66 0.03 -0.41
N ILE A 229 12.26 1.30 -0.62
CA ILE A 229 13.12 2.32 -1.25
C ILE A 229 14.31 2.74 -0.38
N PHE A 230 14.31 2.42 0.91
CA PHE A 230 15.36 2.74 1.89
C PHE A 230 16.28 1.56 2.19
N VAL A 231 16.24 0.47 1.40
CA VAL A 231 17.08 -0.71 1.67
C VAL A 231 18.56 -0.38 1.67
N ASP A 232 19.00 0.55 0.83
CA ASP A 232 20.40 0.95 0.72
C ASP A 232 20.88 1.73 1.96
N ASP A 233 20.01 2.46 2.65
CA ASP A 233 20.35 3.15 3.90
C ASP A 233 20.68 2.15 5.02
N ILE A 234 19.90 1.08 5.14
CA ILE A 234 20.15 0.00 6.10
C ILE A 234 21.41 -0.79 5.73
N LEU A 235 21.64 -1.02 4.44
CA LEU A 235 22.87 -1.70 3.98
C LEU A 235 24.13 -0.88 4.27
N LYS A 236 24.06 0.45 4.23
CA LYS A 236 25.16 1.33 4.65
C LYS A 236 25.44 1.25 6.16
N LEU A 237 24.42 1.02 7.00
CA LEU A 237 24.63 0.75 8.44
C LEU A 237 25.36 -0.57 8.66
N GLU A 238 25.13 -1.57 7.81
CA GLU A 238 25.84 -2.85 7.87
C GLU A 238 27.27 -2.75 7.34
N SER A 239 27.44 -2.06 6.21
CA SER A 239 28.74 -1.90 5.53
C SER A 239 28.79 -0.54 4.81
N PRO A 240 29.69 0.38 5.24
CA PRO A 240 29.80 1.70 4.61
C PRO A 240 30.09 1.66 3.09
N VAL A 241 30.80 0.62 2.64
CA VAL A 241 31.08 0.37 1.22
C VAL A 241 30.00 -0.55 0.66
N HIS A 242 28.97 0.05 0.09
CA HIS A 242 27.83 -0.67 -0.48
C HIS A 242 27.47 -0.10 -1.86
N LYS A 243 27.18 -0.99 -2.82
CA LYS A 243 26.63 -0.62 -4.13
C LYS A 243 25.10 -0.56 -4.01
N ASN A 244 24.49 0.53 -4.48
CA ASN A 244 23.03 0.68 -4.42
C ASN A 244 22.32 -0.46 -5.13
N LEU A 245 21.34 -1.04 -4.47
CA LEU A 245 20.46 -2.12 -4.99
C LEU A 245 19.20 -1.57 -5.65
N VAL A 246 18.79 -0.35 -5.31
CA VAL A 246 17.52 0.24 -5.72
C VAL A 246 17.76 1.54 -6.49
N ARG A 247 17.04 1.69 -7.60
CA ARG A 247 16.81 2.96 -8.28
C ARG A 247 15.31 3.30 -8.17
N PRO A 248 14.93 4.38 -7.47
CA PRO A 248 13.54 4.75 -7.32
C PRO A 248 12.91 5.13 -8.66
N SER A 249 11.63 4.75 -8.85
CA SER A 249 10.80 5.28 -9.94
C SER A 249 9.51 5.84 -9.35
N GLN A 250 9.23 7.12 -9.66
CA GLN A 250 8.04 7.81 -9.19
C GLN A 250 6.82 7.44 -10.03
N GLY A 251 5.70 7.30 -9.34
CA GLY A 251 4.38 7.18 -9.97
C GLY A 251 3.40 8.13 -9.32
N THR A 252 2.89 9.06 -10.10
CA THR A 252 1.94 10.09 -9.67
C THR A 252 0.52 9.67 -9.95
N HIS A 253 -0.39 10.06 -9.06
CA HIS A 253 -1.83 9.92 -9.19
C HIS A 253 -2.51 11.24 -8.86
N ILE A 254 -3.60 11.54 -9.57
CA ILE A 254 -4.53 12.61 -9.22
C ILE A 254 -5.87 12.00 -8.82
N VAL A 255 -6.57 12.66 -7.92
CA VAL A 255 -7.91 12.29 -7.47
C VAL A 255 -8.89 13.38 -7.89
N ILE A 256 -9.97 12.96 -8.52
CA ILE A 256 -11.01 13.84 -9.06
C ILE A 256 -12.40 13.34 -8.69
N ASP A 257 -13.41 14.17 -8.90
CA ASP A 257 -14.81 13.82 -8.66
C ASP A 257 -15.29 12.67 -9.55
N LYS A 258 -16.14 11.78 -9.02
CA LYS A 258 -16.73 10.64 -9.73
C LYS A 258 -17.54 11.01 -10.97
N LYS A 259 -18.01 12.25 -11.11
CA LYS A 259 -18.72 12.75 -12.29
C LYS A 259 -17.94 12.57 -13.60
N PHE A 260 -16.61 12.50 -13.56
CA PHE A 260 -15.75 12.36 -14.74
C PHE A 260 -15.66 10.92 -15.29
N LEU A 261 -16.18 9.92 -14.62
CA LEU A 261 -16.11 8.54 -15.13
C LEU A 261 -17.36 7.73 -14.84
N GLY A 262 -17.88 7.78 -13.62
CA GLY A 262 -18.94 6.97 -13.07
C GLY A 262 -18.52 6.33 -11.74
N GLU A 263 -19.40 5.52 -11.17
CA GLU A 263 -19.24 5.02 -9.80
C GLU A 263 -18.71 3.58 -9.72
N GLU A 264 -18.89 2.77 -10.75
CA GLU A 264 -18.68 1.33 -10.67
C GLU A 264 -17.54 0.81 -11.53
N ASP A 265 -17.53 1.16 -12.82
CA ASP A 265 -16.59 0.61 -13.79
C ASP A 265 -15.34 1.46 -13.91
N ALA A 266 -14.18 0.83 -13.93
CA ALA A 266 -12.90 1.49 -14.13
C ALA A 266 -12.56 1.62 -15.62
N LEU A 267 -11.92 2.72 -15.97
CA LEU A 267 -11.32 2.94 -17.28
C LEU A 267 -9.89 2.38 -17.30
N MET A 268 -9.56 1.60 -18.33
CA MET A 268 -8.17 1.26 -18.64
C MET A 268 -7.80 1.79 -20.01
N ILE A 269 -6.79 2.63 -20.07
CA ILE A 269 -6.13 3.10 -21.28
C ILE A 269 -4.88 2.24 -21.49
N PRO A 270 -4.90 1.29 -22.44
CA PRO A 270 -3.87 0.25 -22.54
C PRO A 270 -2.54 0.77 -23.11
N GLU A 271 -2.57 1.88 -23.83
CA GLU A 271 -1.39 2.45 -24.47
C GLU A 271 -1.55 3.98 -24.56
N THR A 272 -0.73 4.69 -23.80
CA THR A 272 -0.60 6.14 -23.84
C THR A 272 0.44 6.53 -24.89
N ASN A 273 0.58 7.82 -25.21
CA ASN A 273 1.53 8.33 -26.22
C ASN A 273 2.99 7.88 -25.99
N ASP A 274 3.35 7.57 -24.74
CA ASP A 274 4.68 7.06 -24.35
C ASP A 274 4.72 5.55 -24.08
N GLY A 275 3.65 4.81 -24.43
CA GLY A 275 3.54 3.35 -24.30
C GLY A 275 3.29 2.87 -22.86
N ARG A 276 2.86 3.74 -21.97
CA ARG A 276 2.41 3.37 -20.61
C ARG A 276 0.93 2.99 -20.59
N VAL A 277 0.48 2.47 -19.45
CA VAL A 277 -0.94 2.22 -19.16
C VAL A 277 -1.41 3.25 -18.15
N LEU A 278 -2.56 3.87 -18.40
CA LEU A 278 -3.23 4.73 -17.42
C LEU A 278 -4.55 4.10 -16.99
N PHE A 279 -4.86 4.22 -15.71
CA PHE A 279 -6.11 3.77 -15.13
C PHE A 279 -6.92 4.96 -14.61
N GLY A 280 -8.25 4.91 -14.77
CA GLY A 280 -9.21 5.70 -14.02
C GLY A 280 -10.04 4.72 -13.16
N VAL A 281 -9.83 4.74 -11.85
CA VAL A 281 -10.40 3.72 -10.94
C VAL A 281 -11.33 4.39 -9.93
N PRO A 282 -12.62 3.98 -9.83
CA PRO A 282 -13.48 4.42 -8.76
C PRO A 282 -12.94 3.97 -7.39
N TRP A 283 -12.76 4.93 -6.46
CA TRP A 283 -12.23 4.68 -5.13
C TRP A 283 -12.82 5.65 -4.09
N HIS A 284 -13.57 5.13 -3.11
CA HIS A 284 -14.24 5.92 -2.07
C HIS A 284 -15.00 7.15 -2.62
N ASP A 285 -15.93 6.93 -3.56
CA ASP A 285 -16.74 7.95 -4.24
C ASP A 285 -15.96 9.01 -5.04
N HIS A 286 -14.71 8.73 -5.35
CA HIS A 286 -13.82 9.54 -6.18
C HIS A 286 -13.26 8.70 -7.32
N ILE A 287 -12.56 9.33 -8.25
CA ILE A 287 -11.80 8.67 -9.32
C ILE A 287 -10.32 8.90 -9.09
N LEU A 288 -9.58 7.81 -9.00
CA LEU A 288 -8.12 7.80 -8.98
C LEU A 288 -7.61 7.66 -10.41
N LEU A 289 -6.94 8.68 -10.94
CA LEU A 289 -6.27 8.65 -12.26
C LEU A 289 -4.76 8.47 -12.09
N GLY A 290 -4.18 7.53 -12.79
CA GLY A 290 -2.74 7.26 -12.75
C GLY A 290 -2.38 5.94 -13.46
N THR A 291 -1.12 5.67 -13.63
CA THR A 291 0.04 6.29 -12.97
C THR A 291 1.13 6.64 -13.98
N THR A 292 2.03 7.51 -13.57
CA THR A 292 3.28 7.81 -14.29
C THR A 292 4.39 6.82 -13.93
N ASP A 293 5.55 6.94 -14.57
CA ASP A 293 6.74 6.12 -14.29
C ASP A 293 8.00 6.94 -14.61
N THR A 294 8.47 7.72 -13.64
CA THR A 294 9.57 8.67 -13.79
C THR A 294 10.75 8.23 -12.93
N PRO A 295 11.91 7.85 -13.53
CA PRO A 295 13.10 7.50 -12.78
C PRO A 295 13.60 8.67 -11.95
N LEU A 296 14.03 8.41 -10.71
CA LEU A 296 14.65 9.39 -9.83
C LEU A 296 16.00 8.86 -9.34
N ASP A 297 16.92 9.78 -9.05
CA ASP A 297 18.25 9.43 -8.51
C ASP A 297 18.28 9.47 -6.98
N ILE A 298 17.30 10.10 -6.35
CA ILE A 298 17.15 10.23 -4.89
C ILE A 298 15.84 9.61 -4.43
N HIS A 299 15.82 9.12 -3.20
CA HIS A 299 14.60 8.66 -2.52
C HIS A 299 14.22 9.64 -1.40
N THR A 300 12.92 9.74 -1.16
CA THR A 300 12.33 10.53 -0.08
C THR A 300 11.10 9.84 0.49
N ILE A 301 10.81 10.10 1.76
CA ILE A 301 9.60 9.58 2.41
C ILE A 301 8.34 10.27 1.88
N GLU A 302 8.46 11.51 1.40
CA GLU A 302 7.36 12.34 0.93
C GLU A 302 7.66 12.87 -0.49
N PRO A 303 7.54 12.02 -1.53
CA PRO A 303 7.77 12.44 -2.91
C PRO A 303 6.65 13.39 -3.36
N ARG A 304 7.04 14.42 -4.11
CA ARG A 304 6.11 15.38 -4.69
C ARG A 304 5.86 15.04 -6.16
N PRO A 305 4.60 15.12 -6.62
CA PRO A 305 4.29 15.04 -8.05
C PRO A 305 5.06 16.09 -8.84
N LEU A 306 5.55 15.72 -10.02
CA LEU A 306 6.14 16.65 -10.97
C LEU A 306 5.03 17.25 -11.84
N GLU A 307 5.22 18.50 -12.27
CA GLU A 307 4.26 19.21 -13.15
C GLU A 307 3.99 18.40 -14.43
N GLU A 308 5.06 17.90 -15.06
CA GLU A 308 4.96 17.11 -16.29
C GLU A 308 4.18 15.81 -16.08
N GLU A 309 4.21 15.24 -14.88
CA GLU A 309 3.45 14.02 -14.55
C GLU A 309 1.96 14.31 -14.45
N VAL A 310 1.59 15.44 -13.85
CA VAL A 310 0.19 15.87 -13.74
C VAL A 310 -0.36 16.23 -15.12
N ASP A 311 0.40 17.00 -15.92
CA ASP A 311 0.03 17.35 -17.29
C ASP A 311 -0.17 16.10 -18.16
N PHE A 312 0.75 15.14 -18.08
CA PHE A 312 0.62 13.86 -18.79
C PHE A 312 -0.67 13.11 -18.44
N ILE A 313 -1.07 13.08 -17.15
CA ILE A 313 -2.31 12.41 -16.74
C ILE A 313 -3.53 13.16 -17.29
N LEU A 314 -3.57 14.49 -17.19
CA LEU A 314 -4.69 15.31 -17.66
C LEU A 314 -4.81 15.28 -19.20
N GLU A 315 -3.71 15.38 -19.93
CA GLU A 315 -3.70 15.26 -21.39
C GLU A 315 -4.16 13.88 -21.87
N THR A 316 -3.68 12.83 -21.18
CA THR A 316 -4.14 11.46 -21.48
C THR A 316 -5.64 11.33 -21.22
N ALA A 317 -6.14 11.82 -20.08
CA ALA A 317 -7.57 11.81 -19.77
C ALA A 317 -8.38 12.58 -20.82
N LYS A 318 -7.90 13.75 -21.27
CA LYS A 318 -8.53 14.58 -22.32
C LYS A 318 -8.69 13.84 -23.65
N ASN A 319 -7.82 12.87 -23.96
CA ASN A 319 -7.95 12.07 -25.17
C ASN A 319 -9.08 11.04 -25.11
N TYR A 320 -9.52 10.65 -23.91
CA TYR A 320 -10.51 9.57 -23.71
C TYR A 320 -11.82 10.02 -23.05
N LEU A 321 -11.84 11.18 -22.37
CA LEU A 321 -12.99 11.67 -21.61
C LEU A 321 -13.54 13.01 -22.19
N ASN A 322 -14.86 13.16 -22.11
CA ASN A 322 -15.59 14.39 -22.45
C ASN A 322 -16.86 14.48 -21.56
N PRO A 323 -16.94 15.44 -20.60
CA PRO A 323 -15.90 16.44 -20.30
C PRO A 323 -14.64 15.81 -19.71
N ALA A 324 -13.48 16.40 -20.02
CA ALA A 324 -12.21 16.00 -19.45
C ALA A 324 -11.93 16.80 -18.17
N PRO A 325 -11.28 16.22 -17.15
CA PRO A 325 -10.86 16.94 -15.97
C PRO A 325 -9.75 17.95 -16.31
N THR A 326 -9.71 19.04 -15.55
CA THR A 326 -8.70 20.09 -15.59
C THR A 326 -7.94 20.16 -14.27
N ARG A 327 -6.92 20.99 -14.16
CA ARG A 327 -6.18 21.22 -12.91
C ARG A 327 -7.10 21.68 -11.76
N ALA A 328 -8.12 22.48 -12.06
CA ALA A 328 -9.09 22.96 -11.07
C ALA A 328 -10.00 21.86 -10.50
N ASP A 329 -10.10 20.71 -11.17
CA ASP A 329 -10.90 19.57 -10.74
C ASP A 329 -10.10 18.59 -9.84
N ILE A 330 -8.81 18.84 -9.62
CA ILE A 330 -7.96 17.99 -8.77
C ILE A 330 -8.31 18.25 -7.30
N LEU A 331 -8.81 17.20 -6.61
CA LEU A 331 -9.14 17.21 -5.20
C LEU A 331 -7.93 16.86 -4.33
N SER A 332 -7.10 15.95 -4.82
CA SER A 332 -5.84 15.58 -4.20
C SER A 332 -4.87 15.06 -5.26
N VAL A 333 -3.57 15.22 -5.01
CA VAL A 333 -2.50 14.67 -5.82
C VAL A 333 -1.47 14.00 -4.93
N PHE A 334 -0.92 12.86 -5.35
CA PHE A 334 0.14 12.20 -4.59
C PHE A 334 1.07 11.39 -5.48
N ALA A 335 2.31 11.24 -5.03
CA ALA A 335 3.31 10.41 -5.68
C ALA A 335 3.77 9.28 -4.76
N GLY A 336 4.17 8.17 -5.35
CA GLY A 336 4.79 7.05 -4.65
C GLY A 336 6.04 6.57 -5.38
N LEU A 337 7.07 6.14 -4.63
CA LEU A 337 8.31 5.63 -5.19
C LEU A 337 8.30 4.10 -5.25
N ARG A 338 8.56 3.54 -6.43
CA ARG A 338 8.74 2.09 -6.62
C ARG A 338 10.20 1.73 -6.36
N PRO A 339 10.50 0.70 -5.54
CA PRO A 339 11.86 0.21 -5.33
C PRO A 339 12.29 -0.70 -6.48
N LEU A 340 12.57 -0.13 -7.66
CA LEU A 340 13.06 -0.90 -8.78
C LEU A 340 14.51 -1.30 -8.55
N ALA A 341 14.91 -2.49 -9.02
CA ALA A 341 16.28 -2.92 -8.94
C ALA A 341 17.19 -1.95 -9.72
N ALA A 342 18.32 -1.55 -9.14
CA ALA A 342 19.31 -0.78 -9.86
C ALA A 342 19.78 -1.58 -11.10
N PRO A 343 19.93 -0.93 -12.28
CA PRO A 343 20.46 -1.60 -13.47
C PRO A 343 21.91 -2.06 -13.23
N ASP A 344 22.28 -3.16 -13.87
CA ASP A 344 23.70 -3.54 -13.90
C ASP A 344 24.47 -2.53 -14.77
N GLU A 345 25.67 -2.11 -14.36
CA GLU A 345 26.47 -1.14 -15.10
C GLU A 345 26.80 -1.60 -16.53
N SER A 346 26.80 -2.91 -16.77
CA SER A 346 27.00 -3.50 -18.07
C SER A 346 25.80 -3.38 -19.02
N ASN A 347 24.60 -3.05 -18.50
CA ASN A 347 23.38 -2.91 -19.31
C ASN A 347 22.45 -1.87 -18.65
N PRO A 348 22.57 -0.57 -18.99
CA PRO A 348 21.71 0.49 -18.46
C PRO A 348 20.30 0.43 -19.11
N ALA A 349 19.57 -0.66 -18.83
CA ALA A 349 18.20 -0.84 -19.31
C ALA A 349 17.30 0.32 -18.84
N SER A 350 16.35 0.72 -19.67
CA SER A 350 15.29 1.64 -19.27
C SER A 350 14.50 1.03 -18.10
N THR A 351 13.94 1.85 -17.21
CA THR A 351 13.10 1.39 -16.09
C THR A 351 11.92 0.51 -16.54
N LYS A 352 11.54 0.57 -17.82
CA LYS A 352 10.50 -0.28 -18.45
C LYS A 352 10.88 -1.75 -18.56
N GLU A 353 12.18 -2.07 -18.64
CA GLU A 353 12.71 -3.43 -18.87
C GLU A 353 13.20 -4.11 -17.58
N ILE A 354 13.25 -3.39 -16.45
CA ILE A 354 13.70 -3.95 -15.17
C ILE A 354 12.65 -4.93 -14.66
N SER A 355 13.10 -6.16 -14.34
CA SER A 355 12.26 -7.19 -13.74
C SER A 355 11.54 -6.65 -12.50
N ARG A 356 10.21 -6.83 -12.45
CA ARG A 356 9.37 -6.46 -11.31
C ARG A 356 9.11 -7.63 -10.35
N ASP A 357 9.89 -8.69 -10.46
CA ASP A 357 9.95 -9.75 -9.47
C ASP A 357 10.74 -9.25 -8.24
N HIS A 358 10.50 -9.86 -7.09
CA HIS A 358 11.26 -9.50 -5.89
C HIS A 358 12.68 -10.06 -5.94
N LYS A 359 13.62 -9.31 -5.35
CA LYS A 359 14.99 -9.77 -5.12
C LYS A 359 15.20 -10.04 -3.65
N LEU A 360 15.67 -11.24 -3.35
CA LEU A 360 16.01 -11.69 -2.00
C LEU A 360 17.52 -11.97 -1.95
N ILE A 361 18.25 -11.16 -1.19
CA ILE A 361 19.70 -11.17 -1.11
C ILE A 361 20.10 -11.40 0.34
N SER A 362 21.20 -12.11 0.57
CA SER A 362 21.84 -12.20 1.89
C SER A 362 23.27 -11.72 1.79
N SER A 363 23.68 -10.82 2.70
CA SER A 363 25.07 -10.39 2.80
C SER A 363 25.96 -11.49 3.38
N LYS A 364 27.27 -11.30 3.31
CA LYS A 364 28.24 -12.24 3.92
C LYS A 364 28.07 -12.33 5.45
N SER A 365 27.62 -11.27 6.09
CA SER A 365 27.34 -11.24 7.52
C SER A 365 25.97 -11.79 7.90
N GLY A 366 25.15 -12.24 6.94
CA GLY A 366 23.84 -12.86 7.19
C GLY A 366 22.66 -11.86 7.26
N LEU A 367 22.84 -10.56 6.98
CA LEU A 367 21.72 -9.65 6.81
C LEU A 367 20.91 -10.06 5.57
N ILE A 368 19.62 -10.29 5.74
CA ILE A 368 18.70 -10.61 4.65
C ILE A 368 18.07 -9.31 4.16
N THR A 369 18.13 -9.04 2.86
CA THR A 369 17.50 -7.88 2.24
C THR A 369 16.51 -8.33 1.18
N ILE A 370 15.28 -7.83 1.27
CA ILE A 370 14.25 -8.02 0.25
C ILE A 370 13.80 -6.69 -0.32
N THR A 371 13.76 -6.61 -1.65
CA THR A 371 13.33 -5.40 -2.37
C THR A 371 12.61 -5.76 -3.67
N GLY A 372 11.95 -4.78 -4.31
CA GLY A 372 11.14 -5.01 -5.51
C GLY A 372 9.79 -5.65 -5.19
N GLY A 373 9.26 -6.39 -6.16
CA GLY A 373 7.96 -7.08 -6.03
C GLY A 373 6.76 -6.14 -6.12
N LYS A 374 5.60 -6.63 -5.69
CA LYS A 374 4.31 -5.92 -5.76
C LYS A 374 3.46 -6.21 -4.53
N TRP A 375 2.52 -5.31 -4.23
CA TRP A 375 1.49 -5.56 -3.22
C TRP A 375 0.80 -6.91 -3.42
N THR A 376 0.38 -7.21 -4.64
CA THR A 376 -0.31 -8.47 -4.96
C THR A 376 0.45 -9.71 -4.48
N THR A 377 1.79 -9.67 -4.52
CA THR A 377 2.65 -10.82 -4.19
C THR A 377 3.28 -10.73 -2.79
N TYR A 378 2.84 -9.80 -1.93
CA TYR A 378 3.42 -9.57 -0.60
C TYR A 378 3.56 -10.85 0.23
N ARG A 379 2.52 -11.72 0.19
CA ARG A 379 2.50 -12.98 0.93
C ARG A 379 3.59 -13.94 0.46
N LYS A 380 3.74 -14.08 -0.87
CA LYS A 380 4.80 -14.95 -1.45
C LYS A 380 6.19 -14.40 -1.15
N MET A 381 6.37 -13.09 -1.22
CA MET A 381 7.61 -12.42 -0.81
C MET A 381 7.94 -12.73 0.66
N ALA A 382 6.94 -12.67 1.53
CA ALA A 382 7.08 -13.01 2.95
C ALA A 382 7.49 -14.47 3.15
N GLU A 383 6.79 -15.42 2.52
CA GLU A 383 7.08 -16.86 2.58
C GLU A 383 8.53 -17.13 2.17
N ASP A 384 8.99 -16.57 1.05
CA ASP A 384 10.36 -16.78 0.55
C ASP A 384 11.40 -16.19 1.52
N THR A 385 11.10 -15.02 2.09
CA THR A 385 12.01 -14.35 3.04
C THR A 385 12.12 -15.10 4.35
N VAL A 386 11.00 -15.58 4.93
CA VAL A 386 11.01 -16.37 6.16
C VAL A 386 11.68 -17.72 5.94
N ASN A 387 11.47 -18.37 4.79
CA ASN A 387 12.20 -19.59 4.45
C ASN A 387 13.72 -19.36 4.41
N LYS A 388 14.18 -18.20 3.88
CA LYS A 388 15.58 -17.81 3.89
C LYS A 388 16.09 -17.51 5.31
N ALA A 389 15.26 -16.86 6.15
CA ALA A 389 15.58 -16.57 7.54
C ALA A 389 15.75 -17.85 8.38
N ILE A 390 14.91 -18.87 8.16
CA ILE A 390 15.06 -20.18 8.78
C ILE A 390 16.42 -20.80 8.48
N GLN A 391 16.86 -20.73 7.22
CA GLN A 391 18.15 -21.29 6.80
C GLN A 391 19.34 -20.54 7.43
N ILE A 392 19.35 -19.20 7.36
CA ILE A 392 20.47 -18.37 7.86
C ILE A 392 20.52 -18.39 9.39
N GLY A 393 19.37 -18.19 10.05
CA GLY A 393 19.25 -18.16 11.51
C GLY A 393 19.28 -19.54 12.18
N LYS A 394 19.36 -20.62 11.38
CA LYS A 394 19.27 -22.00 11.86
C LYS A 394 18.06 -22.20 12.79
N LEU A 395 16.92 -21.67 12.38
CA LEU A 395 15.67 -21.75 13.11
C LEU A 395 15.02 -23.13 12.91
N ASN A 396 14.13 -23.53 13.80
CA ASN A 396 13.37 -24.75 13.63
C ASN A 396 12.50 -24.65 12.37
N THR A 397 12.47 -25.73 11.58
CA THR A 397 11.64 -25.77 10.38
C THR A 397 10.16 -25.76 10.76
N ALA A 398 9.41 -24.81 10.19
CA ALA A 398 7.98 -24.69 10.35
C ALA A 398 7.32 -24.33 9.00
N PRO A 399 6.20 -24.99 8.62
CA PRO A 399 5.54 -24.74 7.35
C PRO A 399 4.86 -23.37 7.31
N CYS A 400 4.80 -22.76 6.12
CA CYS A 400 4.02 -21.57 5.88
C CYS A 400 2.52 -21.90 5.86
N ILE A 401 1.73 -21.19 6.68
CA ILE A 401 0.27 -21.36 6.74
C ILE A 401 -0.50 -20.14 6.18
N THR A 402 0.19 -19.11 5.70
CA THR A 402 -0.42 -17.84 5.29
C THR A 402 -1.31 -17.93 4.04
N LYS A 403 -1.29 -19.05 3.31
CA LYS A 403 -2.24 -19.28 2.20
C LYS A 403 -3.70 -19.31 2.66
N THR A 404 -3.96 -19.76 3.89
CA THR A 404 -5.31 -19.90 4.43
C THR A 404 -5.56 -19.07 5.69
N LEU A 405 -4.56 -18.30 6.11
CA LEU A 405 -4.63 -17.46 7.29
C LEU A 405 -5.54 -16.25 7.05
N LYS A 406 -6.57 -16.11 7.86
CA LYS A 406 -7.47 -14.95 7.79
C LYS A 406 -6.80 -13.72 8.37
N ILE A 407 -6.92 -12.62 7.66
CA ILE A 407 -6.37 -11.32 8.09
C ILE A 407 -7.35 -10.68 9.08
N HIS A 408 -6.84 -9.93 10.05
CA HIS A 408 -7.63 -9.20 11.05
C HIS A 408 -8.78 -8.43 10.38
N GLY A 409 -9.93 -8.38 11.01
CA GLY A 409 -11.13 -7.81 10.41
C GLY A 409 -11.84 -8.72 9.41
N TYR A 410 -11.37 -9.97 9.21
CA TYR A 410 -12.00 -10.91 8.27
C TYR A 410 -13.50 -11.01 8.47
N LEU A 411 -14.25 -10.69 7.42
CA LEU A 411 -15.69 -10.80 7.37
C LEU A 411 -16.12 -11.12 5.93
N GLN A 412 -16.90 -12.20 5.75
CA GLN A 412 -17.40 -12.58 4.43
C GLN A 412 -18.60 -11.73 3.99
N GLU A 413 -19.43 -11.33 4.95
CA GLU A 413 -20.58 -10.48 4.71
C GLU A 413 -20.14 -9.07 4.32
N LYS A 414 -20.74 -8.54 3.26
CA LYS A 414 -20.46 -7.17 2.83
C LYS A 414 -21.10 -6.18 3.81
N GLN A 415 -20.30 -5.24 4.27
CA GLN A 415 -20.77 -4.07 5.01
C GLN A 415 -21.17 -2.96 4.03
N GLN A 416 -22.05 -2.05 4.46
CA GLN A 416 -22.46 -0.92 3.64
C GLN A 416 -21.45 0.24 3.72
N GLY A 417 -21.22 0.91 2.59
CA GLY A 417 -20.43 2.11 2.50
C GLY A 417 -18.98 1.91 2.98
N HIS A 418 -18.45 2.91 3.66
CA HIS A 418 -17.07 2.93 4.15
C HIS A 418 -16.79 1.93 5.28
N TRP A 419 -17.83 1.39 5.94
CA TRP A 419 -17.69 0.38 7.00
C TRP A 419 -17.08 -0.93 6.50
N GLN A 420 -17.17 -1.19 5.20
CA GLN A 420 -16.61 -2.40 4.57
C GLN A 420 -15.13 -2.63 4.92
N ILE A 421 -14.33 -1.56 4.97
CA ILE A 421 -12.88 -1.66 5.20
C ILE A 421 -12.49 -2.05 6.63
N TYR A 422 -13.41 -1.92 7.58
CA TYR A 422 -13.21 -2.32 8.97
C TYR A 422 -13.58 -3.80 9.22
N GLY A 423 -14.37 -4.41 8.33
CA GLY A 423 -14.79 -5.80 8.48
C GLY A 423 -15.48 -6.05 9.83
N SER A 424 -15.00 -7.03 10.60
CA SER A 424 -15.57 -7.35 11.92
C SER A 424 -15.44 -6.23 12.96
N ASP A 425 -14.51 -5.29 12.78
CA ASP A 425 -14.31 -4.17 13.71
C ASP A 425 -15.38 -3.08 13.56
N ALA A 426 -16.06 -3.02 12.41
CA ALA A 426 -17.10 -2.01 12.14
C ALA A 426 -18.15 -1.95 13.24
N LYS A 427 -18.62 -3.11 13.71
CA LYS A 427 -19.59 -3.21 14.81
C LYS A 427 -19.06 -2.59 16.10
N LEU A 428 -17.80 -2.84 16.44
CA LEU A 428 -17.18 -2.31 17.65
C LEU A 428 -17.04 -0.78 17.62
N ILE A 429 -16.73 -0.22 16.45
CA ILE A 429 -16.67 1.23 16.24
C ILE A 429 -18.06 1.85 16.37
N GLN A 430 -19.09 1.23 15.79
CA GLN A 430 -20.48 1.68 15.91
C GLN A 430 -20.98 1.60 17.35
N GLU A 431 -20.65 0.55 18.09
CA GLU A 431 -20.96 0.43 19.53
C GLU A 431 -20.25 1.53 20.36
N LEU A 432 -19.02 1.91 19.99
CA LEU A 432 -18.30 3.02 20.61
C LEU A 432 -19.04 4.35 20.39
N ALA A 433 -19.50 4.60 19.16
CA ALA A 433 -20.28 5.78 18.81
C ALA A 433 -21.66 5.84 19.55
N GLN A 434 -22.30 4.69 19.76
CA GLN A 434 -23.57 4.61 20.50
C GLN A 434 -23.44 4.93 21.99
N LYS A 435 -22.27 4.60 22.59
CA LYS A 435 -22.00 4.86 24.02
C LYS A 435 -21.72 6.33 24.34
N ASP A 436 -21.20 7.09 23.38
CA ASP A 436 -20.94 8.52 23.50
C ASP A 436 -21.44 9.24 22.24
N PRO A 437 -22.55 9.98 22.33
CA PRO A 437 -23.12 10.72 21.20
C PRO A 437 -22.16 11.68 20.49
N ASN A 438 -21.16 12.23 21.20
CA ASN A 438 -20.16 13.11 20.61
C ASN A 438 -19.29 12.35 19.58
N LEU A 439 -19.15 11.04 19.76
CA LEU A 439 -18.37 10.20 18.83
C LEU A 439 -19.15 9.83 17.57
N SER A 440 -20.46 10.07 17.53
CA SER A 440 -21.29 9.88 16.33
C SER A 440 -21.20 11.05 15.35
N GLN A 441 -20.63 12.20 15.75
CA GLN A 441 -20.52 13.36 14.87
C GLN A 441 -19.58 13.07 13.70
N LYS A 442 -19.96 13.55 12.51
CA LYS A 442 -19.08 13.51 11.33
C LYS A 442 -17.87 14.41 11.56
N ILE A 443 -16.68 13.95 11.15
CA ILE A 443 -15.47 14.78 11.22
C ILE A 443 -15.42 15.83 10.11
N HIS A 444 -16.20 15.63 9.03
CA HIS A 444 -16.36 16.57 7.93
C HIS A 444 -17.68 16.35 7.19
N PRO A 445 -18.42 17.41 6.76
CA PRO A 445 -19.74 17.26 6.15
C PRO A 445 -19.77 16.48 4.82
N LYS A 446 -18.71 16.53 4.02
CA LYS A 446 -18.61 15.81 2.74
C LYS A 446 -18.36 14.30 2.89
N PHE A 447 -17.99 13.82 4.08
CA PHE A 447 -17.62 12.41 4.29
C PHE A 447 -18.46 11.78 5.40
N ASP A 448 -18.61 10.45 5.34
CA ASP A 448 -19.36 9.70 6.34
C ASP A 448 -18.52 9.25 7.54
N TYR A 449 -17.23 9.64 7.56
CA TYR A 449 -16.35 9.33 8.69
C TYR A 449 -16.77 10.05 9.95
N ILE A 450 -16.76 9.34 11.09
CA ILE A 450 -17.19 9.85 12.38
C ILE A 450 -16.05 9.90 13.41
N ALA A 451 -16.23 10.67 14.46
CA ALA A 451 -15.26 10.84 15.55
C ALA A 451 -14.83 9.51 16.21
N ALA A 452 -15.73 8.52 16.29
CA ALA A 452 -15.43 7.19 16.81
C ALA A 452 -14.32 6.47 16.03
N GLU A 453 -14.19 6.71 14.73
CA GLU A 453 -13.14 6.11 13.90
C GLU A 453 -11.76 6.70 14.26
N VAL A 454 -11.69 7.98 14.64
CA VAL A 454 -10.46 8.62 15.14
C VAL A 454 -10.04 7.98 16.47
N VAL A 455 -10.98 7.84 17.41
CA VAL A 455 -10.73 7.17 18.69
C VAL A 455 -10.29 5.73 18.48
N TRP A 456 -10.93 5.01 17.55
CA TRP A 456 -10.57 3.63 17.20
C TRP A 456 -9.14 3.54 16.66
N ALA A 457 -8.77 4.44 15.76
CA ALA A 457 -7.43 4.50 15.16
C ALA A 457 -6.33 4.68 16.22
N VAL A 458 -6.57 5.52 17.22
CA VAL A 458 -5.63 5.72 18.34
C VAL A 458 -5.57 4.49 19.24
N ARG A 459 -6.73 3.97 19.67
CA ARG A 459 -6.82 2.89 20.68
C ARG A 459 -6.42 1.52 20.15
N ASN A 460 -6.71 1.22 18.86
CA ASN A 460 -6.64 -0.13 18.29
C ASN A 460 -5.76 -0.26 17.07
N GLU A 461 -5.22 0.85 16.51
CA GLU A 461 -4.45 0.83 15.26
C GLU A 461 -3.13 1.62 15.35
N MET A 462 -2.69 1.95 16.57
CA MET A 462 -1.44 2.67 16.85
C MET A 462 -1.26 3.99 16.10
N ALA A 463 -2.34 4.72 15.78
CA ALA A 463 -2.22 6.07 15.24
C ALA A 463 -1.63 7.01 16.31
N ARG A 464 -0.55 7.73 15.98
CA ARG A 464 0.22 8.57 16.91
C ARG A 464 0.24 10.04 16.55
N CYS A 465 0.07 10.38 15.27
CA CYS A 465 0.01 11.74 14.79
C CYS A 465 -1.20 11.97 13.88
N LEU A 466 -1.50 13.24 13.62
CA LEU A 466 -2.65 13.64 12.81
C LEU A 466 -2.63 13.06 11.39
N GLU A 467 -1.43 12.98 10.80
CA GLU A 467 -1.23 12.37 9.48
C GLU A 467 -1.61 10.87 9.47
N ASP A 468 -1.32 10.13 10.54
CA ASP A 468 -1.64 8.69 10.60
C ASP A 468 -3.13 8.47 10.40
N VAL A 469 -3.95 9.29 11.05
CA VAL A 469 -5.41 9.20 10.94
C VAL A 469 -5.87 9.64 9.56
N LEU A 470 -5.60 10.89 9.18
CA LEU A 470 -6.18 11.50 7.98
C LEU A 470 -5.62 10.95 6.67
N ALA A 471 -4.38 10.45 6.67
CA ALA A 471 -3.77 9.89 5.46
C ALA A 471 -3.94 8.37 5.35
N ARG A 472 -3.86 7.60 6.47
CA ARG A 472 -3.72 6.14 6.41
C ARG A 472 -4.85 5.35 7.08
N ARG A 473 -5.57 5.92 8.05
CA ARG A 473 -6.71 5.24 8.68
C ARG A 473 -8.03 5.59 7.97
N ILE A 474 -8.24 6.87 7.67
CA ILE A 474 -9.48 7.41 7.08
C ILE A 474 -9.32 7.74 5.57
N ARG A 475 -8.09 7.93 5.07
CA ARG A 475 -7.74 8.23 3.67
C ARG A 475 -8.13 9.60 3.16
N MET A 476 -8.68 10.48 4.01
CA MET A 476 -9.24 11.76 3.60
C MET A 476 -8.21 12.66 2.88
N LEU A 477 -6.94 12.69 3.34
CA LEU A 477 -5.86 13.45 2.69
C LEU A 477 -5.64 13.02 1.22
N PHE A 478 -5.79 11.74 0.94
CA PHE A 478 -5.63 11.20 -0.41
C PHE A 478 -6.88 11.39 -1.29
N LEU A 479 -8.06 11.60 -0.69
CA LEU A 479 -9.32 11.76 -1.41
C LEU A 479 -9.62 13.23 -1.73
N ASP A 480 -9.56 14.10 -0.71
CA ASP A 480 -9.78 15.55 -0.81
C ASP A 480 -8.87 16.24 0.23
N ALA A 481 -7.74 16.78 -0.24
CA ALA A 481 -6.74 17.38 0.63
C ALA A 481 -7.28 18.63 1.36
N LYS A 482 -8.16 19.42 0.72
CA LYS A 482 -8.79 20.59 1.36
C LYS A 482 -9.75 20.16 2.47
N ALA A 483 -10.58 19.15 2.23
CA ALA A 483 -11.46 18.61 3.26
C ALA A 483 -10.66 18.00 4.43
N ALA A 484 -9.51 17.38 4.18
CA ALA A 484 -8.62 16.90 5.24
C ALA A 484 -8.06 18.04 6.09
N MET A 485 -7.70 19.18 5.49
CA MET A 485 -7.28 20.40 6.22
C MET A 485 -8.42 20.95 7.08
N GLU A 486 -9.64 20.97 6.56
CA GLU A 486 -10.83 21.45 7.29
C GLU A 486 -11.19 20.53 8.48
N ALA A 487 -11.01 19.22 8.35
CA ALA A 487 -11.25 18.24 9.42
C ALA A 487 -10.16 18.22 10.50
N ALA A 488 -8.94 18.64 10.16
CA ALA A 488 -7.75 18.51 10.99
C ALA A 488 -7.91 19.11 12.43
N PRO A 489 -8.51 20.30 12.65
CA PRO A 489 -8.68 20.86 13.98
C PRO A 489 -9.54 19.99 14.91
N LEU A 490 -10.61 19.38 14.41
CA LEU A 490 -11.44 18.47 15.18
C LEU A 490 -10.72 17.15 15.48
N VAL A 491 -10.07 16.59 14.47
CA VAL A 491 -9.37 15.30 14.60
C VAL A 491 -8.22 15.41 15.60
N VAL A 492 -7.42 16.48 15.57
CA VAL A 492 -6.30 16.66 16.50
C VAL A 492 -6.76 16.82 17.95
N GLN A 493 -7.90 17.48 18.20
CA GLN A 493 -8.49 17.60 19.55
C GLN A 493 -8.93 16.23 20.09
N ILE A 494 -9.56 15.39 19.25
CA ILE A 494 -9.92 14.03 19.64
C ILE A 494 -8.68 13.22 19.96
N MET A 495 -7.65 13.29 19.11
CA MET A 495 -6.40 12.55 19.31
C MET A 495 -5.65 13.00 20.57
N SER A 496 -5.57 14.32 20.82
CA SER A 496 -4.92 14.89 22.00
C SER A 496 -5.54 14.34 23.29
N LYS A 497 -6.87 14.29 23.36
CA LYS A 497 -7.59 13.71 24.49
C LYS A 497 -7.29 12.22 24.66
N GLU A 498 -7.28 11.44 23.57
CA GLU A 498 -7.02 9.99 23.61
C GLU A 498 -5.56 9.64 23.95
N LEU A 499 -4.63 10.50 23.56
CA LEU A 499 -3.20 10.32 23.77
C LEU A 499 -2.69 11.05 25.03
N GLU A 500 -3.57 11.74 25.77
CA GLU A 500 -3.24 12.56 26.95
C GLU A 500 -2.16 13.61 26.63
N GLN A 501 -2.30 14.29 25.47
CA GLN A 501 -1.34 15.28 24.98
C GLN A 501 -1.73 16.72 25.35
N SER A 502 -0.74 17.61 25.30
CA SER A 502 -0.89 19.03 25.62
C SER A 502 -1.51 19.83 24.47
N LYS A 503 -1.96 21.06 24.76
CA LYS A 503 -2.40 22.02 23.75
C LYS A 503 -1.29 22.39 22.77
N THR A 504 -0.05 22.48 23.25
CA THR A 504 1.13 22.72 22.41
C THR A 504 1.31 21.60 21.37
N TRP A 505 1.13 20.34 21.77
CA TRP A 505 1.17 19.21 20.85
C TRP A 505 0.08 19.31 19.77
N GLU A 506 -1.15 19.73 20.12
CA GLU A 506 -2.20 19.95 19.12
C GLU A 506 -1.78 20.98 18.06
N GLU A 507 -1.23 22.11 18.51
CA GLU A 507 -0.77 23.20 17.64
C GLU A 507 0.36 22.76 16.72
N GLU A 508 1.34 22.02 17.24
CA GLU A 508 2.45 21.45 16.48
C GLU A 508 1.96 20.44 15.44
N GLN A 509 1.08 19.49 15.83
CA GLN A 509 0.51 18.51 14.93
C GLN A 509 -0.30 19.16 13.80
N LEU A 510 -1.10 20.15 14.13
CA LEU A 510 -1.88 20.89 13.14
C LEU A 510 -0.98 21.64 12.16
N ALA A 511 0.03 22.35 12.66
CA ALA A 511 0.98 23.07 11.82
C ALA A 511 1.75 22.14 10.86
N GLN A 512 2.27 21.02 11.38
CA GLN A 512 2.97 20.01 10.58
C GLN A 512 2.07 19.41 9.52
N PHE A 513 0.83 19.06 9.87
CA PHE A 513 -0.13 18.47 8.94
C PHE A 513 -0.53 19.46 7.82
N LEU A 514 -0.76 20.73 8.15
CA LEU A 514 -1.08 21.75 7.14
C LEU A 514 0.09 21.99 6.16
N ILE A 515 1.33 21.90 6.64
CA ILE A 515 2.52 21.93 5.76
C ILE A 515 2.53 20.70 4.83
N LEU A 516 2.24 19.51 5.37
CA LEU A 516 2.16 18.29 4.58
C LEU A 516 1.08 18.38 3.51
N CYS A 517 -0.10 18.89 3.84
CA CYS A 517 -1.22 19.01 2.90
C CYS A 517 -0.89 19.80 1.64
N LYS A 518 0.06 20.76 1.70
CA LYS A 518 0.53 21.51 0.53
C LYS A 518 1.16 20.61 -0.54
N ASN A 519 1.61 19.40 -0.18
CA ASN A 519 2.14 18.43 -1.14
C ASN A 519 1.02 17.66 -1.85
N TYR A 520 -0.21 17.74 -1.35
CA TYR A 520 -1.39 17.03 -1.84
C TYR A 520 -2.42 17.97 -2.48
N THR A 521 -2.33 19.28 -2.25
CA THR A 521 -3.13 20.28 -2.95
C THR A 521 -2.44 20.66 -4.24
N TYR A 522 -3.25 20.89 -5.27
CA TYR A 522 -2.81 21.45 -6.53
C TYR A 522 -3.42 22.86 -6.63
N ASP A 523 -2.68 23.86 -6.18
CA ASP A 523 -3.10 25.26 -6.34
C ASP A 523 -2.74 25.70 -7.76
N SER A 524 -3.78 26.05 -8.55
CA SER A 524 -3.70 26.55 -9.92
C SER A 524 -3.11 27.96 -9.97
#